data_6cb96b8c961a599402de8ecd45a80c1b
#
_entry.id   6cb96b8c961a599402de8ecd45a80c1b
#
_cell.length_a   1.000
_cell.length_b   1.000
_cell.length_c   1.000
_cell.angle_alpha   90.00
_cell.angle_beta   90.00
_cell.angle_gamma   90.00
#
_symmetry.space_group_name_H-M   'P 1'
#
loop_
_entity.id
_entity.type
_entity.pdbx_description
1 polymer ?
#
loop_
_entity_poly.entity_id
_entity_poly.type
_entity_poly.pdbx_seq_one_letter_code
_entity_poly.pdbx_strand_id
1 'polypeptide(L)'
;MTNLKLNFNKPEKVFNKNIFEILTNYENFTEVHYGGGSSGKSHGVIQKVVLKALMKWPIPRRMLWLRKVQSTIKDSLFEDVKSCLINYGIWDMCQWNKTDNKVVLPNGATFLFKGLDNPEKIKSIKGISDIVMEEASEFTLNDYTQLTLRLREKKHMNKQIFLMFNPVSKLNWVYKYFFEHGEDMEGVMIRQSSYKDNKFLDKITRENLELLAKRNPAYYKIYALGQFATLDKLVFPKYEKRLLNKDELRHLPSYFGLDFGYVNDPSAFVHVKIDKENKKLYIIEEYVKTGMLNDGIAKTIKQLGYAKEEITADSAEQKSIQEIKKLGIERIKPTRKGKGSVVQGLQFLMQFDIIIDERCFKT
;
A
#
# COMPACT_ATOMS: atom_id res chain seq x y z
N MET A 1 -37.55 -4.44 6.83
CA MET A 1 -36.43 -3.69 6.25
C MET A 1 -36.67 -2.21 6.49
N THR A 2 -35.81 -1.55 7.21
CA THR A 2 -35.94 -0.11 7.51
C THR A 2 -35.72 0.67 6.22
N ASN A 3 -36.67 1.52 5.82
CA ASN A 3 -36.49 2.43 4.69
C ASN A 3 -35.50 3.53 5.10
N LEU A 4 -34.23 3.34 4.74
CA LEU A 4 -33.19 4.32 4.97
C LEU A 4 -33.25 5.37 3.85
N LYS A 5 -33.45 6.63 4.21
CA LYS A 5 -33.38 7.75 3.27
C LYS A 5 -32.16 8.61 3.60
N LEU A 6 -31.12 8.51 2.78
CA LEU A 6 -29.99 9.43 2.84
C LEU A 6 -30.29 10.64 1.98
N ASN A 7 -30.18 11.83 2.56
CA ASN A 7 -30.38 13.08 1.86
C ASN A 7 -29.09 13.94 1.89
N PHE A 8 -28.52 14.18 0.73
CA PHE A 8 -27.36 15.04 0.58
C PHE A 8 -27.81 16.41 0.04
N ASN A 9 -28.22 17.32 0.95
CA ASN A 9 -28.69 18.66 0.57
C ASN A 9 -27.63 19.48 -0.20
N LYS A 10 -26.35 19.18 0.00
CA LYS A 10 -25.22 19.83 -0.65
C LYS A 10 -24.18 18.76 -1.04
N PRO A 11 -24.42 18.01 -2.15
CA PRO A 11 -23.52 16.93 -2.58
C PRO A 11 -22.08 17.41 -2.80
N GLU A 12 -21.91 18.64 -3.22
CA GLU A 12 -20.59 19.26 -3.41
C GLU A 12 -19.80 19.43 -2.09
N LYS A 13 -20.44 19.35 -0.93
CA LYS A 13 -19.76 19.34 0.38
C LYS A 13 -19.37 17.95 0.84
N VAL A 14 -19.81 16.89 0.15
CA VAL A 14 -19.61 15.51 0.55
C VAL A 14 -18.74 14.74 -0.45
N PHE A 15 -18.89 15.01 -1.74
CA PHE A 15 -18.24 14.27 -2.81
C PHE A 15 -17.27 15.13 -3.59
N ASN A 16 -16.13 14.58 -3.98
CA ASN A 16 -15.31 15.17 -5.03
C ASN A 16 -16.04 15.06 -6.38
N LYS A 17 -15.85 16.02 -7.27
CA LYS A 17 -16.57 16.10 -8.54
C LYS A 17 -16.42 14.84 -9.39
N ASN A 18 -15.19 14.34 -9.52
CA ASN A 18 -14.85 13.16 -10.31
C ASN A 18 -15.56 11.88 -9.84
N ILE A 19 -15.84 11.76 -8.53
CA ILE A 19 -16.61 10.64 -7.97
C ILE A 19 -18.10 10.88 -8.10
N PHE A 20 -18.57 12.12 -7.89
CA PHE A 20 -19.98 12.46 -8.00
C PHE A 20 -20.54 12.15 -9.39
N GLU A 21 -19.76 12.41 -10.44
CA GLU A 21 -20.13 12.13 -11.84
C GLU A 21 -20.43 10.65 -12.13
N ILE A 22 -19.81 9.75 -11.39
CA ILE A 22 -19.96 8.30 -11.57
C ILE A 22 -20.67 7.59 -10.41
N LEU A 23 -21.18 8.35 -9.45
CA LEU A 23 -21.66 7.83 -8.16
C LEU A 23 -22.73 6.75 -8.31
N THR A 24 -23.60 6.86 -9.34
CA THR A 24 -24.69 5.94 -9.64
C THR A 24 -24.48 5.14 -10.92
N ASN A 25 -23.32 5.22 -11.54
CA ASN A 25 -22.99 4.39 -12.69
C ASN A 25 -22.47 3.02 -12.22
N TYR A 26 -23.22 1.97 -12.50
CA TYR A 26 -22.93 0.58 -12.12
C TYR A 26 -22.91 -0.37 -13.33
N GLU A 27 -22.68 0.14 -14.53
CA GLU A 27 -22.73 -0.63 -15.79
C GLU A 27 -21.45 -1.41 -16.04
N ASN A 28 -20.30 -0.80 -15.68
CA ASN A 28 -18.99 -1.42 -15.92
C ASN A 28 -18.74 -2.56 -14.92
N PHE A 29 -18.33 -3.72 -15.42
CA PHE A 29 -17.97 -4.86 -14.57
C PHE A 29 -16.72 -4.58 -13.74
N THR A 30 -15.73 -3.89 -14.31
CA THR A 30 -14.49 -3.51 -13.63
C THR A 30 -14.34 -2.00 -13.62
N GLU A 31 -14.08 -1.44 -12.45
CA GLU A 31 -13.70 -0.03 -12.29
C GLU A 31 -12.26 0.07 -11.75
N VAL A 32 -11.39 0.68 -12.53
CA VAL A 32 -9.98 0.91 -12.20
C VAL A 32 -9.80 2.36 -11.79
N HIS A 33 -9.61 2.60 -10.50
CA HIS A 33 -9.34 3.91 -9.93
C HIS A 33 -7.88 4.02 -9.52
N TYR A 34 -7.10 4.77 -10.28
CA TYR A 34 -5.69 4.97 -9.97
C TYR A 34 -5.36 6.45 -9.82
N GLY A 35 -4.30 6.74 -9.08
CA GLY A 35 -3.96 8.13 -8.84
C GLY A 35 -2.97 8.33 -7.70
N GLY A 36 -2.63 9.59 -7.49
CA GLY A 36 -1.70 9.97 -6.44
C GLY A 36 -2.25 9.70 -5.02
N GLY A 37 -1.35 9.67 -4.06
CA GLY A 37 -1.73 9.83 -2.65
C GLY A 37 -2.46 11.16 -2.48
N SER A 38 -3.37 11.25 -1.54
CA SER A 38 -4.15 12.48 -1.29
C SER A 38 -5.09 12.92 -2.43
N SER A 39 -5.26 12.11 -3.50
CA SER A 39 -6.21 12.40 -4.59
C SER A 39 -7.68 12.25 -4.20
N GLY A 40 -7.96 11.65 -3.04
CA GLY A 40 -9.31 11.34 -2.60
C GLY A 40 -9.94 10.10 -3.25
N LYS A 41 -9.18 9.35 -4.09
CA LYS A 41 -9.71 8.18 -4.82
C LYS A 41 -10.30 7.11 -3.91
N SER A 42 -9.55 6.65 -2.89
CA SER A 42 -10.01 5.58 -2.00
C SER A 42 -11.26 6.01 -1.24
N HIS A 43 -11.27 7.22 -0.68
CA HIS A 43 -12.44 7.77 0.00
C HIS A 43 -13.65 7.83 -0.94
N GLY A 44 -13.47 8.34 -2.16
CA GLY A 44 -14.56 8.45 -3.14
C GLY A 44 -15.09 7.10 -3.61
N VAL A 45 -14.22 6.12 -3.87
CA VAL A 45 -14.65 4.75 -4.21
C VAL A 45 -15.40 4.10 -3.05
N ILE A 46 -14.92 4.26 -1.81
CA ILE A 46 -15.63 3.78 -0.62
C ILE A 46 -17.03 4.40 -0.55
N GLN A 47 -17.16 5.72 -0.73
CA GLN A 47 -18.45 6.40 -0.76
C GLN A 47 -19.39 5.78 -1.80
N LYS A 48 -18.91 5.60 -3.03
CA LYS A 48 -19.69 4.98 -4.13
C LYS A 48 -20.15 3.57 -3.77
N VAL A 49 -19.24 2.71 -3.30
CA VAL A 49 -19.53 1.31 -2.96
C VAL A 49 -20.46 1.20 -1.76
N VAL A 50 -20.31 2.03 -0.74
CA VAL A 50 -21.22 2.10 0.41
C VAL A 50 -22.62 2.51 -0.04
N LEU A 51 -22.75 3.53 -0.89
CA LEU A 51 -24.04 3.96 -1.43
C LEU A 51 -24.69 2.86 -2.29
N LYS A 52 -23.90 2.19 -3.15
CA LYS A 52 -24.38 1.03 -3.91
C LYS A 52 -24.96 -0.05 -3.00
N ALA A 53 -24.30 -0.34 -1.87
CA ALA A 53 -24.79 -1.33 -0.91
C ALA A 53 -26.12 -0.93 -0.26
N LEU A 54 -26.33 0.37 -0.04
CA LEU A 54 -27.52 0.93 0.60
C LEU A 54 -28.72 1.08 -0.34
N MET A 55 -28.49 1.07 -1.66
CA MET A 55 -29.58 1.13 -2.63
C MET A 55 -30.51 -0.08 -2.53
N LYS A 56 -31.75 0.10 -3.02
CA LYS A 56 -32.73 -0.98 -3.10
C LYS A 56 -32.38 -1.92 -4.25
N TRP A 57 -31.99 -3.14 -3.91
CA TRP A 57 -31.75 -4.24 -4.85
C TRP A 57 -32.74 -5.39 -4.60
N PRO A 58 -33.01 -6.27 -5.57
CA PRO A 58 -33.86 -7.45 -5.36
C PRO A 58 -33.43 -8.32 -4.19
N ILE A 59 -32.11 -8.42 -3.96
CA ILE A 59 -31.50 -9.06 -2.79
C ILE A 59 -30.41 -8.15 -2.23
N PRO A 60 -30.19 -8.14 -0.89
CA PRO A 60 -29.13 -7.34 -0.28
C PRO A 60 -27.75 -7.68 -0.82
N ARG A 61 -26.94 -6.66 -1.04
CA ARG A 61 -25.57 -6.82 -1.54
C ARG A 61 -24.68 -7.54 -0.54
N ARG A 62 -23.74 -8.31 -1.05
CA ARG A 62 -22.69 -8.95 -0.27
C ARG A 62 -21.34 -8.59 -0.88
N MET A 63 -20.67 -7.63 -0.26
CA MET A 63 -19.47 -7.01 -0.80
C MET A 63 -18.23 -7.52 -0.09
N LEU A 64 -17.21 -7.89 -0.86
CA LEU A 64 -15.92 -8.38 -0.38
C LEU A 64 -14.89 -7.26 -0.50
N TRP A 65 -14.34 -6.83 0.64
CA TRP A 65 -13.32 -5.80 0.75
C TRP A 65 -11.97 -6.45 1.02
N LEU A 66 -11.01 -6.20 0.12
CA LEU A 66 -9.74 -6.93 0.10
C LEU A 66 -8.53 -6.02 0.21
N ARG A 67 -7.56 -6.49 0.98
CA ARG A 67 -6.15 -6.12 0.89
C ARG A 67 -5.30 -7.38 0.65
N LYS A 68 -4.08 -7.22 0.13
CA LYS A 68 -3.18 -8.38 -0.05
C LYS A 68 -2.83 -8.99 1.29
N VAL A 69 -2.54 -8.18 2.31
CA VAL A 69 -2.11 -8.62 3.64
C VAL A 69 -3.24 -8.46 4.66
N GLN A 70 -3.61 -9.57 5.35
CA GLN A 70 -4.73 -9.59 6.32
C GLN A 70 -4.53 -8.64 7.50
N SER A 71 -3.32 -8.53 8.04
CA SER A 71 -3.05 -7.69 9.22
C SER A 71 -3.28 -6.20 8.98
N THR A 72 -3.19 -5.73 7.73
CA THR A 72 -3.33 -4.30 7.40
C THR A 72 -4.78 -3.85 7.22
N ILE A 73 -5.74 -4.79 7.17
CA ILE A 73 -7.15 -4.47 6.88
C ILE A 73 -7.81 -3.66 7.97
N LYS A 74 -7.58 -4.02 9.25
CA LYS A 74 -8.25 -3.38 10.39
C LYS A 74 -7.86 -1.92 10.54
N ASP A 75 -6.57 -1.62 10.35
CA ASP A 75 -6.01 -0.29 10.59
C ASP A 75 -6.11 0.65 9.37
N SER A 76 -6.67 0.17 8.25
CA SER A 76 -6.82 0.96 7.03
C SER A 76 -8.23 0.83 6.45
N LEU A 77 -8.45 -0.10 5.54
CA LEU A 77 -9.67 -0.25 4.75
C LEU A 77 -10.95 -0.34 5.61
N PHE A 78 -10.89 -1.08 6.73
CA PHE A 78 -12.04 -1.17 7.64
C PHE A 78 -12.35 0.17 8.32
N GLU A 79 -11.35 0.87 8.85
CA GLU A 79 -11.56 2.17 9.49
C GLU A 79 -12.03 3.24 8.50
N ASP A 80 -11.56 3.21 7.25
CA ASP A 80 -12.01 4.11 6.20
C ASP A 80 -13.50 3.87 5.85
N VAL A 81 -13.91 2.60 5.71
CA VAL A 81 -15.32 2.23 5.48
C VAL A 81 -16.19 2.61 6.68
N LYS A 82 -15.75 2.32 7.90
CA LYS A 82 -16.43 2.68 9.15
C LYS A 82 -16.61 4.20 9.25
N SER A 83 -15.58 4.96 8.96
CA SER A 83 -15.64 6.44 8.94
C SER A 83 -16.67 6.94 7.93
N CYS A 84 -16.76 6.32 6.75
CA CYS A 84 -17.79 6.64 5.78
C CYS A 84 -19.21 6.36 6.31
N LEU A 85 -19.42 5.22 6.98
CA LEU A 85 -20.71 4.86 7.59
C LEU A 85 -21.08 5.80 8.74
N ILE A 86 -20.10 6.25 9.55
CA ILE A 86 -20.30 7.26 10.60
C ILE A 86 -20.71 8.60 9.97
N ASN A 87 -20.00 9.05 8.95
CA ASN A 87 -20.32 10.31 8.25
C ASN A 87 -21.70 10.31 7.60
N TYR A 88 -22.21 9.14 7.24
CA TYR A 88 -23.59 8.96 6.76
C TYR A 88 -24.62 8.77 7.88
N GLY A 89 -24.19 8.76 9.15
CA GLY A 89 -25.06 8.59 10.32
C GLY A 89 -25.70 7.20 10.43
N ILE A 90 -25.09 6.17 9.85
CA ILE A 90 -25.68 4.82 9.80
C ILE A 90 -24.88 3.78 10.57
N TRP A 91 -23.69 4.12 11.07
CA TRP A 91 -22.83 3.14 11.78
C TRP A 91 -23.51 2.50 12.99
N ASP A 92 -24.20 3.28 13.79
CA ASP A 92 -24.88 2.79 15.02
C ASP A 92 -26.05 1.85 14.71
N MET A 93 -26.54 1.86 13.47
CA MET A 93 -27.57 0.91 12.98
C MET A 93 -26.97 -0.36 12.36
N CYS A 94 -25.64 -0.44 12.24
CA CYS A 94 -24.94 -1.59 11.67
C CYS A 94 -24.62 -2.62 12.76
N GLN A 95 -24.56 -3.89 12.38
CA GLN A 95 -24.10 -4.96 13.23
C GLN A 95 -22.65 -5.32 12.88
N TRP A 96 -21.73 -5.16 13.83
CA TRP A 96 -20.33 -5.48 13.64
C TRP A 96 -19.94 -6.78 14.34
N ASN A 97 -19.50 -7.78 13.56
CA ASN A 97 -18.89 -9.00 14.07
C ASN A 97 -17.37 -8.95 13.89
N LYS A 98 -16.64 -8.75 15.00
CA LYS A 98 -15.17 -8.63 15.04
C LYS A 98 -14.46 -9.93 14.64
N THR A 99 -15.03 -11.09 14.99
CA THR A 99 -14.43 -12.40 14.72
C THR A 99 -14.44 -12.71 13.22
N ASP A 100 -15.55 -12.45 12.56
CA ASP A 100 -15.72 -12.72 11.14
C ASP A 100 -15.21 -11.58 10.24
N ASN A 101 -14.82 -10.44 10.83
CA ASN A 101 -14.56 -9.18 10.11
C ASN A 101 -15.72 -8.82 9.17
N LYS A 102 -16.94 -8.77 9.74
CA LYS A 102 -18.17 -8.64 8.97
C LYS A 102 -19.03 -7.51 9.53
N VAL A 103 -19.48 -6.60 8.65
CA VAL A 103 -20.47 -5.57 8.96
C VAL A 103 -21.77 -5.89 8.23
N VAL A 104 -22.91 -5.87 8.92
CA VAL A 104 -24.24 -5.99 8.34
C VAL A 104 -24.92 -4.62 8.41
N LEU A 105 -25.30 -4.09 7.27
CA LEU A 105 -26.00 -2.80 7.15
C LEU A 105 -27.49 -2.93 7.48
N PRO A 106 -28.19 -1.82 7.80
CA PRO A 106 -29.61 -1.85 8.18
C PRO A 106 -30.57 -2.44 7.14
N ASN A 107 -30.18 -2.39 5.85
CA ASN A 107 -30.93 -2.97 4.74
C ASN A 107 -30.58 -4.45 4.47
N GLY A 108 -29.73 -5.06 5.31
CA GLY A 108 -29.28 -6.44 5.19
C GLY A 108 -28.06 -6.64 4.28
N ALA A 109 -27.56 -5.59 3.63
CA ALA A 109 -26.31 -5.70 2.89
C ALA A 109 -25.14 -6.03 3.83
N THR A 110 -24.14 -6.73 3.32
CA THR A 110 -23.05 -7.26 4.14
C THR A 110 -21.70 -6.87 3.56
N PHE A 111 -20.82 -6.36 4.39
CA PHE A 111 -19.42 -6.14 4.08
C PHE A 111 -18.56 -7.20 4.76
N LEU A 112 -17.68 -7.84 3.99
CA LEU A 112 -16.74 -8.86 4.43
C LEU A 112 -15.32 -8.33 4.19
N PHE A 113 -14.51 -8.24 5.23
CA PHE A 113 -13.12 -7.75 5.14
C PHE A 113 -12.15 -8.92 5.24
N LYS A 114 -11.36 -9.17 4.19
CA LYS A 114 -10.46 -10.34 4.10
C LYS A 114 -9.11 -9.96 3.46
N GLY A 115 -8.02 -10.57 3.97
CA GLY A 115 -6.74 -10.58 3.29
C GLY A 115 -6.67 -11.68 2.24
N LEU A 116 -5.90 -11.45 1.18
CA LEU A 116 -5.62 -12.42 0.13
C LEU A 116 -4.18 -12.96 0.22
N ASP A 117 -3.67 -13.07 1.43
CA ASP A 117 -2.42 -13.77 1.75
C ASP A 117 -2.50 -15.28 1.46
N ASN A 118 -3.72 -15.85 1.55
CA ASN A 118 -4.01 -17.21 1.15
C ASN A 118 -5.27 -17.24 0.27
N PRO A 119 -5.14 -17.44 -1.06
CA PRO A 119 -6.27 -17.51 -2.00
C PRO A 119 -7.30 -18.60 -1.69
N GLU A 120 -6.90 -19.67 -1.00
CA GLU A 120 -7.82 -20.76 -0.62
C GLU A 120 -8.94 -20.28 0.31
N LYS A 121 -8.65 -19.31 1.20
CA LYS A 121 -9.65 -18.73 2.13
C LYS A 121 -10.84 -18.10 1.42
N ILE A 122 -10.65 -17.63 0.18
CA ILE A 122 -11.71 -16.98 -0.60
C ILE A 122 -12.56 -17.99 -1.36
N LYS A 123 -12.02 -19.18 -1.64
CA LYS A 123 -12.77 -20.23 -2.38
C LYS A 123 -14.07 -20.62 -1.69
N SER A 124 -14.15 -20.52 -0.38
CA SER A 124 -15.35 -20.85 0.43
C SER A 124 -16.43 -19.77 0.44
N ILE A 125 -16.11 -18.52 0.05
CA ILE A 125 -17.08 -17.41 0.12
C ILE A 125 -18.01 -17.47 -1.08
N LYS A 126 -19.32 -17.61 -0.80
CA LYS A 126 -20.39 -17.68 -1.81
C LYS A 126 -21.26 -16.42 -1.79
N GLY A 127 -21.97 -16.18 -2.89
CA GLY A 127 -22.98 -15.12 -2.98
C GLY A 127 -22.40 -13.70 -2.97
N ILE A 128 -21.16 -13.52 -3.43
CA ILE A 128 -20.53 -12.20 -3.55
C ILE A 128 -21.16 -11.44 -4.71
N SER A 129 -21.55 -10.19 -4.45
CA SER A 129 -22.11 -9.27 -5.44
C SER A 129 -21.06 -8.31 -6.00
N ASP A 130 -20.13 -7.87 -5.16
CA ASP A 130 -19.11 -6.87 -5.52
C ASP A 130 -17.80 -7.14 -4.77
N ILE A 131 -16.69 -6.74 -5.38
CA ILE A 131 -15.35 -6.88 -4.79
C ILE A 131 -14.64 -5.54 -4.85
N VAL A 132 -13.97 -5.17 -3.76
CA VAL A 132 -13.11 -3.99 -3.67
C VAL A 132 -11.70 -4.44 -3.35
N MET A 133 -10.75 -4.08 -4.21
CA MET A 133 -9.33 -4.38 -4.06
C MET A 133 -8.57 -3.09 -3.73
N GLU A 134 -8.23 -2.87 -2.47
CA GLU A 134 -7.38 -1.75 -2.06
C GLU A 134 -5.91 -2.12 -2.23
N GLU A 135 -5.12 -1.16 -2.73
CA GLU A 135 -3.73 -1.36 -3.16
C GLU A 135 -3.62 -2.50 -4.17
N ALA A 136 -4.43 -2.42 -5.23
CA ALA A 136 -4.55 -3.49 -6.24
C ALA A 136 -3.20 -3.87 -6.89
N SER A 137 -2.21 -2.98 -6.90
CA SER A 137 -0.85 -3.24 -7.37
C SER A 137 -0.09 -4.28 -6.54
N GLU A 138 -0.49 -4.56 -5.29
CA GLU A 138 0.11 -5.58 -4.42
C GLU A 138 -0.38 -7.01 -4.75
N PHE A 139 -1.50 -7.13 -5.45
CA PHE A 139 -2.05 -8.41 -5.89
C PHE A 139 -1.34 -8.90 -7.16
N THR A 140 -1.69 -10.09 -7.61
CA THR A 140 -1.25 -10.64 -8.89
C THR A 140 -2.40 -10.67 -9.89
N LEU A 141 -2.08 -10.78 -11.19
CA LEU A 141 -3.10 -11.02 -12.23
C LEU A 141 -3.90 -12.29 -11.97
N ASN A 142 -3.27 -13.33 -11.43
CA ASN A 142 -3.96 -14.55 -11.05
C ASN A 142 -4.98 -14.31 -9.93
N ASP A 143 -4.64 -13.50 -8.92
CA ASP A 143 -5.58 -13.11 -7.86
C ASP A 143 -6.82 -12.42 -8.46
N TYR A 144 -6.62 -11.44 -9.34
CA TYR A 144 -7.70 -10.73 -10.02
C TYR A 144 -8.56 -11.69 -10.84
N THR A 145 -7.95 -12.56 -11.63
CA THR A 145 -8.66 -13.57 -12.44
C THR A 145 -9.50 -14.51 -11.56
N GLN A 146 -8.94 -15.00 -10.46
CA GLN A 146 -9.67 -15.85 -9.53
C GLN A 146 -10.84 -15.12 -8.87
N LEU A 147 -10.70 -13.83 -8.57
CA LEU A 147 -11.76 -13.00 -8.00
C LEU A 147 -12.89 -12.73 -9.01
N THR A 148 -12.57 -12.46 -10.28
CA THR A 148 -13.59 -12.27 -11.33
C THR A 148 -14.46 -13.51 -11.49
N LEU A 149 -13.85 -14.71 -11.44
CA LEU A 149 -14.58 -15.98 -11.50
C LEU A 149 -15.48 -16.24 -10.28
N ARG A 150 -15.33 -15.48 -9.18
CA ARG A 150 -16.20 -15.57 -7.99
C ARG A 150 -17.48 -14.76 -8.10
N LEU A 151 -17.52 -13.75 -8.95
CA LEU A 151 -18.72 -12.93 -9.21
C LEU A 151 -19.73 -13.64 -10.12
N ARG A 152 -20.03 -14.90 -9.82
CA ARG A 152 -20.92 -15.76 -10.62
C ARG A 152 -22.34 -15.90 -10.06
N GLU A 153 -22.66 -15.27 -8.93
CA GLU A 153 -24.02 -15.32 -8.37
C GLU A 153 -25.03 -14.67 -9.33
N LYS A 154 -25.98 -15.46 -9.82
CA LYS A 154 -26.94 -15.03 -10.85
C LYS A 154 -28.00 -14.04 -10.34
N LYS A 155 -28.26 -14.06 -9.02
CA LYS A 155 -29.31 -13.22 -8.41
C LYS A 155 -28.89 -11.75 -8.27
N HIS A 156 -27.59 -11.44 -8.32
CA HIS A 156 -27.08 -10.08 -8.27
C HIS A 156 -26.92 -9.49 -9.67
N MET A 157 -27.60 -8.37 -9.90
CA MET A 157 -27.42 -7.53 -11.09
C MET A 157 -26.25 -6.56 -10.87
N ASN A 158 -25.65 -6.04 -11.94
CA ASN A 158 -24.61 -5.00 -11.90
C ASN A 158 -23.47 -5.34 -10.91
N LYS A 159 -22.95 -6.56 -11.02
CA LYS A 159 -21.82 -7.02 -10.23
C LYS A 159 -20.57 -6.28 -10.67
N GLN A 160 -19.74 -5.85 -9.71
CA GLN A 160 -18.55 -5.05 -10.04
C GLN A 160 -17.33 -5.45 -9.23
N ILE A 161 -16.15 -5.21 -9.84
CA ILE A 161 -14.86 -5.21 -9.16
C ILE A 161 -14.29 -3.79 -9.21
N PHE A 162 -13.92 -3.25 -8.05
CA PHE A 162 -13.29 -1.95 -7.91
C PHE A 162 -11.83 -2.13 -7.54
N LEU A 163 -10.93 -1.61 -8.35
CA LEU A 163 -9.50 -1.60 -8.09
C LEU A 163 -9.03 -0.20 -7.71
N MET A 164 -8.31 -0.09 -6.61
CA MET A 164 -7.72 1.18 -6.15
C MET A 164 -6.22 1.01 -5.96
N PHE A 165 -5.38 1.85 -6.60
CA PHE A 165 -3.94 1.79 -6.43
C PHE A 165 -3.23 3.10 -6.81
N ASN A 166 -1.97 3.21 -6.40
CA ASN A 166 -1.06 4.25 -6.85
C ASN A 166 -0.22 3.70 -8.04
N PRO A 167 0.00 4.48 -9.11
CA PRO A 167 0.66 4.02 -10.34
C PRO A 167 2.19 4.03 -10.20
N VAL A 168 2.73 3.12 -9.38
CA VAL A 168 4.16 3.11 -9.01
C VAL A 168 5.08 2.58 -10.12
N SER A 169 4.63 1.60 -10.91
CA SER A 169 5.48 0.97 -11.92
C SER A 169 4.69 0.46 -13.12
N LYS A 170 5.22 0.71 -14.32
CA LYS A 170 4.72 0.12 -15.57
C LYS A 170 5.00 -1.39 -15.69
N LEU A 171 5.91 -1.92 -14.88
CA LEU A 171 6.18 -3.37 -14.84
C LEU A 171 5.13 -4.14 -14.04
N ASN A 172 4.28 -3.44 -13.30
CA ASN A 172 3.23 -4.05 -12.50
C ASN A 172 2.12 -4.64 -13.37
N TRP A 173 1.50 -5.74 -12.91
CA TRP A 173 0.43 -6.44 -13.61
C TRP A 173 -0.75 -5.53 -13.96
N VAL A 174 -1.10 -4.56 -13.11
CA VAL A 174 -2.21 -3.63 -13.37
C VAL A 174 -1.95 -2.77 -14.59
N TYR A 175 -0.70 -2.31 -14.80
CA TYR A 175 -0.34 -1.58 -16.00
C TYR A 175 -0.39 -2.47 -17.22
N LYS A 176 0.27 -3.63 -17.16
CA LYS A 176 0.32 -4.59 -18.29
C LYS A 176 -1.06 -5.04 -18.72
N TYR A 177 -1.96 -5.29 -17.78
CA TYR A 177 -3.29 -5.80 -18.09
C TYR A 177 -4.25 -4.72 -18.59
N PHE A 178 -4.29 -3.54 -17.95
CA PHE A 178 -5.29 -2.52 -18.24
C PHE A 178 -4.81 -1.41 -19.17
N PHE A 179 -3.50 -1.23 -19.37
CA PHE A 179 -2.95 -0.09 -20.11
C PHE A 179 -2.07 -0.48 -21.30
N GLU A 180 -1.42 -1.66 -21.31
CA GLU A 180 -0.60 -2.07 -22.48
C GLU A 180 -1.44 -2.65 -23.61
N HIS A 181 -2.55 -3.30 -23.31
CA HIS A 181 -3.33 -4.06 -24.30
C HIS A 181 -4.65 -3.40 -24.71
N GLY A 182 -4.86 -2.15 -24.38
CA GLY A 182 -5.97 -1.39 -24.95
C GLY A 182 -6.76 -0.58 -23.94
N GLU A 183 -6.98 0.65 -24.34
CA GLU A 183 -7.83 1.59 -23.60
C GLU A 183 -9.33 1.22 -23.70
N ASP A 184 -9.72 0.31 -24.62
CA ASP A 184 -11.10 -0.07 -24.92
C ASP A 184 -11.44 -1.52 -24.51
N MET A 185 -11.21 -1.85 -23.24
CA MET A 185 -11.70 -3.13 -22.72
C MET A 185 -13.20 -3.01 -22.40
N GLU A 186 -14.05 -3.80 -23.10
CA GLU A 186 -15.49 -3.83 -22.87
C GLU A 186 -15.81 -4.11 -21.38
N GLY A 187 -16.68 -3.30 -20.78
CA GLY A 187 -17.07 -3.43 -19.38
C GLY A 187 -16.01 -2.97 -18.37
N VAL A 188 -14.96 -2.28 -18.81
CA VAL A 188 -13.92 -1.70 -17.95
C VAL A 188 -13.99 -0.18 -17.99
N MET A 189 -14.03 0.46 -16.83
CA MET A 189 -13.88 1.91 -16.68
C MET A 189 -12.57 2.21 -15.99
N ILE A 190 -11.75 3.07 -16.59
CA ILE A 190 -10.46 3.50 -16.03
C ILE A 190 -10.53 5.00 -15.70
N ARG A 191 -10.22 5.35 -14.46
CA ARG A 191 -10.21 6.75 -14.00
C ARG A 191 -8.94 7.09 -13.23
N GLN A 192 -8.27 8.11 -13.73
CA GLN A 192 -7.14 8.74 -13.04
C GLN A 192 -7.63 9.82 -12.10
N SER A 193 -6.92 10.00 -10.99
CA SER A 193 -7.11 11.14 -10.09
C SER A 193 -5.79 11.66 -9.54
N SER A 194 -5.75 12.96 -9.27
CA SER A 194 -4.61 13.66 -8.70
C SER A 194 -5.03 14.44 -7.45
N TYR A 195 -4.07 14.99 -6.72
CA TYR A 195 -4.38 15.86 -5.58
C TYR A 195 -5.22 17.10 -5.96
N LYS A 196 -5.20 17.50 -7.23
CA LYS A 196 -5.99 18.63 -7.75
C LYS A 196 -7.48 18.32 -7.77
N ASP A 197 -7.85 17.06 -7.90
CA ASP A 197 -9.24 16.59 -7.90
C ASP A 197 -9.82 16.52 -6.49
N ASN A 198 -8.98 16.60 -5.45
CA ASN A 198 -9.40 16.56 -4.06
C ASN A 198 -9.56 17.96 -3.48
N LYS A 199 -10.79 18.46 -3.49
CA LYS A 199 -11.10 19.78 -2.92
C LYS A 199 -11.07 19.84 -1.39
N PHE A 200 -11.08 18.67 -0.72
CA PHE A 200 -11.02 18.56 0.73
C PHE A 200 -9.58 18.48 1.26
N LEU A 201 -8.59 18.52 0.36
CA LEU A 201 -7.19 18.47 0.75
C LEU A 201 -6.80 19.76 1.48
N ASP A 202 -6.20 19.64 2.65
CA ASP A 202 -5.71 20.77 3.41
C ASP A 202 -4.55 21.50 2.72
N LYS A 203 -4.38 22.77 3.05
CA LYS A 203 -3.39 23.64 2.42
C LYS A 203 -1.96 23.15 2.59
N ILE A 204 -1.60 22.66 3.79
CA ILE A 204 -0.24 22.20 4.10
C ILE A 204 0.12 20.99 3.26
N THR A 205 -0.78 20.01 3.18
CA THR A 205 -0.58 18.82 2.34
C THR A 205 -0.44 19.20 0.87
N ARG A 206 -1.24 20.13 0.37
CA ARG A 206 -1.14 20.64 -1.00
C ARG A 206 0.21 21.29 -1.28
N GLU A 207 0.66 22.20 -0.42
CA GLU A 207 1.95 22.87 -0.53
C GLU A 207 3.12 21.85 -0.51
N ASN A 208 3.06 20.86 0.36
CA ASN A 208 4.07 19.80 0.42
C ASN A 208 4.13 18.98 -0.87
N LEU A 209 2.98 18.66 -1.47
CA LEU A 209 2.94 17.98 -2.76
C LEU A 209 3.51 18.85 -3.88
N GLU A 210 3.23 20.15 -3.88
CA GLU A 210 3.76 21.10 -4.88
C GLU A 210 5.28 21.28 -4.74
N LEU A 211 5.81 21.25 -3.52
CA LEU A 211 7.26 21.27 -3.27
C LEU A 211 7.96 20.02 -3.86
N LEU A 212 7.28 18.87 -3.92
CA LEU A 212 7.83 17.67 -4.55
C LEU A 212 8.12 17.88 -6.03
N ALA A 213 7.36 18.74 -6.73
CA ALA A 213 7.61 19.03 -8.15
C ALA A 213 9.04 19.54 -8.41
N LYS A 214 9.57 20.32 -7.46
CA LYS A 214 10.94 20.87 -7.54
C LYS A 214 11.99 19.90 -6.98
N ARG A 215 11.67 19.20 -5.89
CA ARG A 215 12.62 18.35 -5.16
C ARG A 215 12.77 16.96 -5.75
N ASN A 216 11.67 16.36 -6.20
CA ASN A 216 11.64 15.03 -6.81
C ASN A 216 10.53 14.93 -7.85
N PRO A 217 10.79 15.33 -9.12
CA PRO A 217 9.79 15.32 -10.19
C PRO A 217 9.17 13.95 -10.47
N ALA A 218 9.93 12.86 -10.31
CA ALA A 218 9.42 11.50 -10.51
C ALA A 218 8.40 11.12 -9.45
N TYR A 219 8.68 11.42 -8.18
CA TYR A 219 7.76 11.24 -7.08
C TYR A 219 6.51 12.11 -7.21
N TYR A 220 6.68 13.36 -7.65
CA TYR A 220 5.55 14.24 -7.93
C TYR A 220 4.62 13.67 -8.99
N LYS A 221 5.17 13.11 -10.08
CA LYS A 221 4.37 12.45 -11.13
C LYS A 221 3.54 11.31 -10.56
N ILE A 222 4.13 10.44 -9.76
CA ILE A 222 3.45 9.27 -9.20
C ILE A 222 2.48 9.67 -8.08
N TYR A 223 2.99 10.32 -7.04
CA TYR A 223 2.24 10.49 -5.78
C TYR A 223 1.38 11.75 -5.74
N ALA A 224 1.68 12.77 -6.54
CA ALA A 224 0.82 13.95 -6.65
C ALA A 224 -0.09 13.85 -7.88
N LEU A 225 0.49 13.64 -9.08
CA LEU A 225 -0.28 13.64 -10.32
C LEU A 225 -0.94 12.30 -10.64
N GLY A 226 -0.57 11.22 -9.96
CA GLY A 226 -1.12 9.88 -10.22
C GLY A 226 -0.80 9.36 -11.63
N GLN A 227 0.38 9.69 -12.14
CA GLN A 227 0.85 9.25 -13.45
C GLN A 227 1.77 8.05 -13.29
N PHE A 228 1.63 7.06 -14.19
CA PHE A 228 2.66 6.05 -14.32
C PHE A 228 3.95 6.74 -14.77
N ALA A 229 4.88 6.85 -13.86
CA ALA A 229 6.24 7.18 -14.22
C ALA A 229 7.04 5.90 -14.04
N THR A 230 7.88 5.58 -15.02
CA THR A 230 9.04 4.78 -14.73
C THR A 230 9.80 5.63 -13.71
N LEU A 231 9.86 5.17 -12.48
CA LEU A 231 10.98 5.55 -11.63
C LEU A 231 12.18 4.99 -12.40
N ASP A 232 12.68 5.78 -13.35
CA ASP A 232 13.82 5.38 -14.13
C ASP A 232 14.94 5.09 -13.15
N LYS A 233 14.99 3.82 -12.82
CA LYS A 233 16.09 3.05 -12.26
C LYS A 233 16.51 3.27 -10.80
N LEU A 234 16.21 4.37 -10.14
CA LEU A 234 16.73 4.55 -8.78
C LEU A 234 15.70 5.24 -7.86
N VAL A 235 15.42 4.62 -6.73
CA VAL A 235 14.68 5.27 -5.61
C VAL A 235 15.43 6.53 -5.18
N PHE A 236 16.76 6.51 -5.33
CA PHE A 236 17.66 7.62 -5.07
C PHE A 236 18.41 7.97 -6.37
N PRO A 237 17.91 8.94 -7.17
CA PRO A 237 18.49 9.28 -8.47
C PRO A 237 19.83 10.02 -8.37
N LYS A 238 20.17 10.53 -7.18
CA LYS A 238 21.43 11.20 -6.92
C LYS A 238 22.18 10.48 -5.81
N TYR A 239 23.24 9.82 -6.16
CA TYR A 239 24.20 9.27 -5.22
C TYR A 239 25.61 9.41 -5.80
N GLU A 240 26.59 9.44 -4.92
CA GLU A 240 28.01 9.44 -5.26
C GLU A 240 28.61 8.10 -4.85
N LYS A 241 29.34 7.43 -5.75
CA LYS A 241 30.18 6.28 -5.40
C LYS A 241 31.64 6.71 -5.33
N ARG A 242 32.27 6.51 -4.17
CA ARG A 242 33.68 6.76 -3.96
C ARG A 242 34.25 5.95 -2.82
N LEU A 243 35.55 5.78 -2.79
CA LEU A 243 36.21 5.15 -1.65
C LEU A 243 36.03 6.01 -0.40
N LEU A 244 35.45 5.42 0.65
CA LEU A 244 35.27 6.13 1.92
C LEU A 244 36.40 5.86 2.89
N ASN A 245 36.92 6.92 3.50
CA ASN A 245 37.85 6.81 4.62
C ASN A 245 37.00 6.58 5.90
N LYS A 246 37.02 5.35 6.42
CA LYS A 246 36.21 4.97 7.60
C LYS A 246 36.69 5.76 8.85
N ASP A 247 37.93 6.18 8.93
CA ASP A 247 38.49 6.92 10.07
C ASP A 247 37.94 8.35 10.15
N GLU A 248 37.77 9.01 9.01
CA GLU A 248 37.17 10.35 8.94
C GLU A 248 35.67 10.34 9.37
N LEU A 249 34.99 9.21 9.20
CA LEU A 249 33.61 9.07 9.55
C LEU A 249 33.36 8.50 10.96
N ARG A 250 34.42 8.26 11.76
CA ARG A 250 34.29 7.64 13.10
C ARG A 250 33.41 8.43 14.06
N HIS A 251 33.39 9.74 13.95
CA HIS A 251 32.60 10.63 14.79
C HIS A 251 31.09 10.58 14.51
N LEU A 252 30.69 10.06 13.36
CA LEU A 252 29.27 9.98 12.97
C LEU A 252 28.59 8.74 13.57
N PRO A 253 27.31 8.86 13.96
CA PRO A 253 26.55 7.73 14.47
C PRO A 253 26.35 6.64 13.40
N SER A 254 26.53 5.38 13.83
CA SER A 254 26.32 4.19 13.00
C SER A 254 24.92 3.62 13.17
N TYR A 255 24.35 3.15 12.08
CA TYR A 255 23.07 2.42 12.05
C TYR A 255 23.22 1.16 11.21
N PHE A 256 22.56 0.07 11.66
CA PHE A 256 22.64 -1.23 11.02
C PHE A 256 21.24 -1.73 10.69
N GLY A 257 21.04 -2.12 9.44
CA GLY A 257 19.79 -2.65 8.94
C GLY A 257 19.94 -4.08 8.44
N LEU A 258 18.93 -4.91 8.70
CA LEU A 258 18.83 -6.27 8.18
C LEU A 258 17.46 -6.49 7.57
N ASP A 259 17.43 -6.85 6.30
CA ASP A 259 16.25 -7.36 5.61
C ASP A 259 16.39 -8.86 5.35
N PHE A 260 15.31 -9.60 5.60
CA PHE A 260 15.30 -11.04 5.42
C PHE A 260 14.78 -11.41 4.04
N GLY A 261 15.55 -12.20 3.32
CA GLY A 261 15.15 -12.86 2.09
C GLY A 261 15.55 -14.33 2.09
N TYR A 262 15.03 -15.12 1.16
CA TYR A 262 15.38 -16.53 1.09
C TYR A 262 15.59 -17.01 -0.36
N VAL A 263 14.56 -17.48 -1.04
CA VAL A 263 14.71 -18.16 -2.35
C VAL A 263 14.83 -17.15 -3.50
N ASN A 264 13.90 -16.22 -3.59
CA ASN A 264 13.81 -15.25 -4.70
C ASN A 264 14.36 -13.88 -4.33
N ASP A 265 14.31 -13.52 -3.05
CA ASP A 265 14.81 -12.25 -2.53
C ASP A 265 16.09 -12.51 -1.71
N PRO A 266 17.14 -11.70 -1.89
CA PRO A 266 18.34 -11.83 -1.08
C PRO A 266 18.11 -11.31 0.35
N SER A 267 18.78 -11.93 1.34
CA SER A 267 18.98 -11.26 2.63
C SER A 267 19.99 -10.15 2.45
N ALA A 268 19.69 -8.97 3.01
CA ALA A 268 20.53 -7.78 2.90
C ALA A 268 20.87 -7.22 4.28
N PHE A 269 22.16 -7.03 4.55
CA PHE A 269 22.67 -6.33 5.72
C PHE A 269 23.40 -5.09 5.27
N VAL A 270 23.14 -3.95 5.92
CA VAL A 270 23.78 -2.67 5.59
C VAL A 270 24.27 -1.97 6.85
N HIS A 271 25.44 -1.32 6.76
CA HIS A 271 25.97 -0.39 7.72
C HIS A 271 25.99 1.01 7.13
N VAL A 272 25.28 1.94 7.78
CA VAL A 272 25.22 3.34 7.36
C VAL A 272 25.63 4.29 8.46
N LYS A 273 26.18 5.44 8.07
CA LYS A 273 26.44 6.58 8.95
C LYS A 273 25.69 7.80 8.46
N ILE A 274 25.17 8.59 9.39
CA ILE A 274 24.33 9.75 9.04
C ILE A 274 24.91 11.01 9.67
N ASP A 275 25.22 11.96 8.79
CA ASP A 275 25.52 13.34 9.14
C ASP A 275 24.23 14.18 8.95
N LYS A 276 23.54 14.43 10.06
CA LYS A 276 22.29 15.19 10.03
C LYS A 276 22.47 16.67 9.77
N GLU A 277 23.61 17.22 10.18
CA GLU A 277 23.92 18.64 10.02
C GLU A 277 24.20 18.97 8.57
N ASN A 278 25.04 18.17 7.91
CA ASN A 278 25.40 18.36 6.51
C ASN A 278 24.46 17.63 5.54
N LYS A 279 23.41 16.96 6.05
CA LYS A 279 22.45 16.19 5.24
C LYS A 279 23.13 15.13 4.34
N LYS A 280 24.10 14.39 4.88
CA LYS A 280 24.80 13.32 4.17
C LYS A 280 24.52 11.96 4.82
N LEU A 281 24.29 10.94 3.99
CA LEU A 281 24.15 9.56 4.40
C LEU A 281 25.24 8.73 3.70
N TYR A 282 26.05 8.03 4.48
CA TYR A 282 27.14 7.21 3.99
C TYR A 282 26.78 5.73 4.13
N ILE A 283 26.76 4.99 3.02
CA ILE A 283 26.70 3.54 3.03
C ILE A 283 28.12 3.00 3.09
N ILE A 284 28.48 2.47 4.25
CA ILE A 284 29.86 2.10 4.58
C ILE A 284 30.18 0.66 4.18
N GLU A 285 29.17 -0.21 4.31
CA GLU A 285 29.32 -1.64 4.08
C GLU A 285 27.98 -2.30 3.81
N GLU A 286 27.98 -3.26 2.91
CA GLU A 286 26.83 -4.08 2.61
C GLU A 286 27.18 -5.56 2.56
N TYR A 287 26.19 -6.39 2.82
CA TYR A 287 26.26 -7.82 2.53
C TYR A 287 24.90 -8.29 1.99
N VAL A 288 24.88 -8.76 0.76
CA VAL A 288 23.65 -9.17 0.06
C VAL A 288 23.83 -10.57 -0.51
N LYS A 289 22.99 -11.52 -0.11
CA LYS A 289 23.08 -12.90 -0.59
C LYS A 289 21.73 -13.61 -0.52
N THR A 290 21.37 -14.37 -1.57
CA THR A 290 20.21 -15.25 -1.59
C THR A 290 20.50 -16.59 -0.91
N GLY A 291 19.46 -17.26 -0.41
CA GLY A 291 19.56 -18.61 0.18
C GLY A 291 20.26 -18.64 1.54
N MET A 292 20.33 -17.51 2.26
CA MET A 292 20.90 -17.51 3.61
C MET A 292 19.90 -17.99 4.66
N LEU A 293 20.37 -18.91 5.51
CA LEU A 293 19.69 -19.27 6.75
C LEU A 293 20.14 -18.34 7.89
N ASN A 294 19.42 -18.35 9.01
CA ASN A 294 19.67 -17.46 10.15
C ASN A 294 21.06 -17.65 10.78
N ASP A 295 21.61 -18.86 10.78
CA ASP A 295 22.96 -19.14 11.22
C ASP A 295 24.04 -18.51 10.31
N GLY A 296 23.82 -18.55 8.99
CA GLY A 296 24.65 -17.88 8.01
C GLY A 296 24.62 -16.36 8.17
N ILE A 297 23.45 -15.78 8.40
CA ILE A 297 23.31 -14.33 8.69
C ILE A 297 24.08 -13.96 9.96
N ALA A 298 23.86 -14.69 11.07
CA ALA A 298 24.54 -14.42 12.34
C ALA A 298 26.07 -14.57 12.21
N LYS A 299 26.55 -15.59 11.48
CA LYS A 299 27.99 -15.80 11.20
C LYS A 299 28.56 -14.63 10.43
N THR A 300 27.88 -14.16 9.40
CA THR A 300 28.31 -12.99 8.60
C THR A 300 28.42 -11.72 9.45
N ILE A 301 27.40 -11.42 10.25
CA ILE A 301 27.41 -10.23 11.14
C ILE A 301 28.60 -10.29 12.12
N LYS A 302 28.91 -11.48 12.65
CA LYS A 302 30.09 -11.68 13.52
C LYS A 302 31.41 -11.48 12.78
N GLN A 303 31.53 -11.99 11.55
CA GLN A 303 32.73 -11.84 10.72
C GLN A 303 32.98 -10.39 10.34
N LEU A 304 31.92 -9.61 10.13
CA LEU A 304 32.01 -8.18 9.88
C LEU A 304 32.33 -7.35 11.14
N GLY A 305 32.33 -7.98 12.32
CA GLY A 305 32.67 -7.32 13.60
C GLY A 305 31.50 -6.62 14.28
N TYR A 306 30.26 -6.79 13.82
CA TYR A 306 29.09 -6.04 14.30
C TYR A 306 28.19 -6.81 15.27
N ALA A 307 28.69 -7.89 15.88
CA ALA A 307 27.90 -8.74 16.79
C ALA A 307 27.34 -8.00 18.02
N LYS A 308 28.02 -6.93 18.45
CA LYS A 308 27.64 -6.12 19.63
C LYS A 308 26.83 -4.88 19.28
N GLU A 309 26.62 -4.61 18.01
CA GLU A 309 25.91 -3.43 17.52
C GLU A 309 24.40 -3.61 17.60
N GLU A 310 23.67 -2.49 17.67
CA GLU A 310 22.21 -2.51 17.61
C GLU A 310 21.78 -2.62 16.14
N ILE A 311 21.15 -3.75 15.79
CA ILE A 311 20.70 -4.03 14.42
C ILE A 311 19.17 -3.96 14.35
N THR A 312 18.64 -3.14 13.45
CA THR A 312 17.21 -3.07 13.18
C THR A 312 16.87 -4.01 12.03
N ALA A 313 15.99 -5.00 12.30
CA ALA A 313 15.60 -6.00 11.32
C ALA A 313 14.13 -5.86 10.92
N ASP A 314 13.73 -6.44 9.78
CA ASP A 314 12.33 -6.45 9.37
C ASP A 314 11.44 -7.13 10.44
N SER A 315 10.38 -6.44 10.83
CA SER A 315 9.46 -6.91 11.88
C SER A 315 8.57 -8.09 11.48
N ALA A 316 8.46 -8.42 10.19
CA ALA A 316 7.67 -9.55 9.71
C ALA A 316 8.26 -10.89 10.17
N GLU A 317 9.59 -10.97 10.39
CA GLU A 317 10.35 -12.17 10.68
C GLU A 317 10.73 -12.33 12.17
N GLN A 318 9.75 -12.27 13.06
CA GLN A 318 9.97 -12.35 14.51
C GLN A 318 10.72 -13.61 14.97
N LYS A 319 10.46 -14.77 14.31
CA LYS A 319 11.13 -16.02 14.64
C LYS A 319 12.61 -15.97 14.28
N SER A 320 12.94 -15.46 13.11
CA SER A 320 14.31 -15.29 12.64
C SER A 320 15.09 -14.33 13.55
N ILE A 321 14.47 -13.24 14.01
CA ILE A 321 15.07 -12.29 14.97
C ILE A 321 15.42 -13.02 16.28
N GLN A 322 14.52 -13.84 16.83
CA GLN A 322 14.77 -14.58 18.07
C GLN A 322 15.86 -15.63 17.91
N GLU A 323 15.90 -16.30 16.78
CA GLU A 323 16.95 -17.29 16.49
C GLU A 323 18.33 -16.62 16.37
N ILE A 324 18.43 -15.50 15.64
CA ILE A 324 19.67 -14.75 15.48
C ILE A 324 20.16 -14.22 16.84
N LYS A 325 19.25 -13.82 17.75
CA LYS A 325 19.62 -13.47 19.14
C LYS A 325 20.29 -14.63 19.86
N LYS A 326 19.71 -15.84 19.79
CA LYS A 326 20.29 -17.06 20.39
C LYS A 326 21.64 -17.42 19.79
N LEU A 327 21.86 -17.05 18.53
CA LEU A 327 23.14 -17.21 17.84
C LEU A 327 24.16 -16.11 18.18
N GLY A 328 23.91 -15.29 19.20
CA GLY A 328 24.87 -14.33 19.78
C GLY A 328 24.87 -12.94 19.16
N ILE A 329 23.79 -12.55 18.48
CA ILE A 329 23.55 -11.15 18.04
C ILE A 329 22.45 -10.57 18.95
N GLU A 330 22.80 -10.28 20.19
CA GLU A 330 21.84 -9.97 21.27
C GLU A 330 21.04 -8.70 21.04
N ARG A 331 21.61 -7.70 20.38
CA ARG A 331 21.01 -6.36 20.18
C ARG A 331 20.24 -6.21 18.89
N ILE A 332 19.86 -7.31 18.24
CA ILE A 332 18.94 -7.28 17.09
C ILE A 332 17.52 -7.01 17.57
N LYS A 333 16.82 -6.07 16.93
CA LYS A 333 15.45 -5.69 17.26
C LYS A 333 14.58 -5.54 16.02
N PRO A 334 13.25 -5.81 16.12
CA PRO A 334 12.34 -5.57 15.02
C PRO A 334 12.19 -4.06 14.75
N THR A 335 12.03 -3.68 13.49
CA THR A 335 11.62 -2.33 13.11
C THR A 335 10.20 -2.04 13.59
N ARG A 336 9.93 -0.79 13.95
CA ARG A 336 8.57 -0.34 14.25
C ARG A 336 7.91 0.09 12.93
N LYS A 337 6.96 -0.70 12.43
CA LYS A 337 6.19 -0.38 11.24
C LYS A 337 4.85 0.25 11.64
N GLY A 338 4.57 1.43 11.11
CA GLY A 338 3.28 2.11 11.20
C GLY A 338 2.69 2.33 9.80
N LYS A 339 1.44 2.81 9.74
CA LYS A 339 0.79 3.18 8.46
C LYS A 339 1.66 4.20 7.73
N GLY A 340 2.08 3.89 6.50
CA GLY A 340 2.92 4.76 5.68
C GLY A 340 4.41 4.84 6.06
N SER A 341 4.90 3.99 6.98
CA SER A 341 6.29 4.03 7.46
C SER A 341 7.33 3.88 6.34
N VAL A 342 7.05 3.09 5.29
CA VAL A 342 7.94 2.96 4.13
C VAL A 342 8.05 4.28 3.38
N VAL A 343 6.92 4.94 3.10
CA VAL A 343 6.90 6.24 2.41
C VAL A 343 7.59 7.30 3.24
N GLN A 344 7.34 7.34 4.55
CA GLN A 344 8.01 8.27 5.47
C GLN A 344 9.51 8.01 5.53
N GLY A 345 9.93 6.74 5.56
CA GLY A 345 11.34 6.35 5.54
C GLY A 345 12.03 6.80 4.25
N LEU A 346 11.41 6.58 3.09
CA LEU A 346 11.93 7.06 1.81
C LEU A 346 12.00 8.59 1.75
N GLN A 347 10.97 9.29 2.23
CA GLN A 347 10.97 10.76 2.31
C GLN A 347 12.07 11.28 3.23
N PHE A 348 12.33 10.59 4.33
CA PHE A 348 13.45 10.92 5.22
C PHE A 348 14.79 10.75 4.51
N LEU A 349 15.03 9.62 3.86
CA LEU A 349 16.29 9.33 3.16
C LEU A 349 16.53 10.28 1.97
N MET A 350 15.49 10.72 1.28
CA MET A 350 15.59 11.68 0.18
C MET A 350 16.04 13.09 0.60
N GLN A 351 16.10 13.37 1.89
CA GLN A 351 16.64 14.64 2.38
C GLN A 351 18.16 14.66 2.43
N PHE A 352 18.82 13.52 2.18
CA PHE A 352 20.25 13.35 2.28
C PHE A 352 20.91 13.19 0.92
N ASP A 353 22.12 13.71 0.78
CA ASP A 353 23.05 13.32 -0.27
C ASP A 353 23.61 11.94 0.09
N ILE A 354 23.35 10.94 -0.76
CA ILE A 354 23.76 9.56 -0.50
C ILE A 354 25.14 9.33 -1.08
N ILE A 355 26.07 8.87 -0.24
CA ILE A 355 27.43 8.57 -0.61
C ILE A 355 27.69 7.10 -0.29
N ILE A 356 28.04 6.33 -1.31
CA ILE A 356 28.21 4.88 -1.24
C ILE A 356 29.68 4.54 -1.36
N ASP A 357 30.17 3.71 -0.43
CA ASP A 357 31.54 3.17 -0.57
C ASP A 357 31.64 2.33 -1.85
N GLU A 358 32.67 2.54 -2.65
CA GLU A 358 32.83 1.84 -3.93
C GLU A 358 32.94 0.32 -3.78
N ARG A 359 33.22 -0.19 -2.58
CA ARG A 359 33.22 -1.62 -2.24
C ARG A 359 31.83 -2.21 -2.05
N CYS A 360 30.79 -1.37 -2.01
CA CYS A 360 29.38 -1.78 -2.00
C CYS A 360 28.89 -1.98 -3.45
N PHE A 361 28.84 -3.23 -3.91
CA PHE A 361 28.56 -3.56 -5.31
C PHE A 361 27.07 -3.80 -5.61
N LYS A 362 26.27 -4.03 -4.58
CA LYS A 362 24.85 -4.38 -4.70
C LYS A 362 23.91 -3.22 -4.38
N THR A 363 24.43 -2.18 -3.74
CA THR A 363 23.69 -0.94 -3.44
C THR A 363 23.67 0.02 -4.61
#